data_0f5622be5ed306abd83d9137f95fe770
#
_entry.id   0f5622be5ed306abd83d9137f95fe770
#
_cell.length_a   1.000
_cell.length_b   1.000
_cell.length_c   1.000
_cell.angle_alpha   90.00
_cell.angle_beta   90.00
_cell.angle_gamma   90.00
#
_symmetry.space_group_name_H-M   'P 1'
#
loop_
_entity.id
_entity.type
_entity.pdbx_description
1 polymer ?
#
loop_
_entity_poly.entity_id
_entity_poly.type
_entity_poly.pdbx_seq_one_letter_code
_entity_poly.pdbx_strand_id
1 'polypeptide(L)'
;MAHIGKMVFESIVRPEHRGFLLVDSLCARFTYHSREEWEDRIQSGAVLVNGVIATLETRVETGNQVLYQIDNYAEPDVPTHFDVLFEDDEFLLVDKPAGVPVHHTGHIFYNTFTSILRRAFDNEEITPMHRLDRDTGGIMLFSKNRD
;
A
#
# COMPACT_ATOMS: atom_id res chain seq x y z
N MET A 1 -8.56 13.56 -9.86
CA MET A 1 -8.26 12.33 -9.11
C MET A 1 -8.36 11.13 -10.02
N ALA A 2 -7.40 10.22 -9.92
CA ALA A 2 -7.44 8.98 -10.68
C ALA A 2 -8.40 8.01 -10.00
N HIS A 3 -9.36 7.47 -10.75
CA HIS A 3 -10.25 6.42 -10.27
C HIS A 3 -9.61 5.07 -10.58
N ILE A 4 -9.26 4.36 -9.53
CA ILE A 4 -8.63 3.04 -9.65
C ILE A 4 -9.69 1.94 -9.68
N GLY A 5 -10.86 2.19 -9.10
CA GLY A 5 -11.94 1.23 -8.98
C GLY A 5 -11.78 0.38 -7.73
N LYS A 6 -11.94 -0.93 -7.86
CA LYS A 6 -11.85 -1.82 -6.71
C LYS A 6 -10.40 -2.01 -6.28
N MET A 7 -10.14 -1.82 -4.98
CA MET A 7 -8.82 -2.01 -4.38
C MET A 7 -8.95 -2.91 -3.16
N VAL A 8 -7.98 -3.80 -2.98
CA VAL A 8 -7.91 -4.68 -1.82
C VAL A 8 -6.56 -4.47 -1.14
N PHE A 9 -6.59 -4.07 0.13
CA PHE A 9 -5.39 -3.96 0.95
C PHE A 9 -5.30 -5.18 1.85
N GLU A 10 -4.14 -5.82 1.85
CA GLU A 10 -3.90 -7.02 2.64
C GLU A 10 -2.88 -6.74 3.73
N SER A 11 -3.13 -7.28 4.91
CA SER A 11 -2.19 -7.22 6.01
C SER A 11 -2.25 -8.50 6.84
N ILE A 12 -1.18 -8.76 7.60
CA ILE A 12 -1.09 -9.91 8.49
C ILE A 12 -1.03 -9.40 9.91
N VAL A 13 -1.84 -9.98 10.80
CA VAL A 13 -1.89 -9.57 12.20
C VAL A 13 -0.57 -9.90 12.90
N ARG A 14 0.00 -8.89 13.56
CA ARG A 14 1.26 -9.00 14.28
C ARG A 14 1.07 -9.64 15.65
N PRO A 15 2.11 -10.25 16.24
CA PRO A 15 2.02 -10.86 17.58
C PRO A 15 1.54 -9.89 18.66
N GLU A 16 1.87 -8.60 18.56
CA GLU A 16 1.47 -7.57 19.54
C GLU A 16 -0.05 -7.38 19.61
N HIS A 17 -0.77 -7.71 18.53
CA HIS A 17 -2.21 -7.53 18.44
C HIS A 17 -3.01 -8.81 18.69
N ARG A 18 -2.35 -9.89 19.11
CA ARG A 18 -3.01 -11.16 19.40
C ARG A 18 -4.12 -10.97 20.44
N GLY A 19 -5.31 -11.41 20.11
CA GLY A 19 -6.47 -11.30 21.00
C GLY A 19 -7.18 -9.97 20.98
N PHE A 20 -6.67 -8.98 20.25
CA PHE A 20 -7.34 -7.69 20.10
C PHE A 20 -8.68 -7.86 19.37
N LEU A 21 -9.62 -6.98 19.65
CA LEU A 21 -10.73 -6.77 18.73
C LEU A 21 -10.14 -6.28 17.39
N LEU A 22 -10.70 -6.73 16.28
CA LEU A 22 -10.24 -6.29 14.96
C LEU A 22 -10.17 -4.77 14.84
N VAL A 23 -11.20 -4.07 15.33
CA VAL A 23 -11.24 -2.61 15.25
C VAL A 23 -10.09 -1.99 16.04
N ASP A 24 -9.72 -2.54 17.18
CA ASP A 24 -8.59 -2.04 17.97
C ASP A 24 -7.27 -2.23 17.24
N SER A 25 -7.09 -3.37 16.59
CA SER A 25 -5.91 -3.65 15.78
C SER A 25 -5.79 -2.69 14.60
N LEU A 26 -6.90 -2.46 13.91
CA LEU A 26 -6.93 -1.53 12.77
C LEU A 26 -6.63 -0.09 13.19
N CYS A 27 -7.20 0.36 14.30
CA CYS A 27 -6.95 1.71 14.80
C CYS A 27 -5.50 1.91 15.22
N ALA A 28 -4.88 0.90 15.82
CA ALA A 28 -3.50 0.99 16.27
C ALA A 28 -2.50 1.00 15.11
N ARG A 29 -2.78 0.24 14.06
CA ARG A 29 -1.85 0.04 12.96
C ARG A 29 -2.08 0.96 11.76
N PHE A 30 -3.33 1.25 11.45
CA PHE A 30 -3.72 2.03 10.28
C PHE A 30 -4.48 3.28 10.71
N THR A 31 -3.72 4.35 10.95
CA THR A 31 -4.23 5.59 11.54
C THR A 31 -4.88 6.54 10.55
N TYR A 32 -4.97 6.16 9.27
CA TYR A 32 -5.60 6.99 8.24
C TYR A 32 -7.14 6.99 8.30
N HIS A 33 -7.73 6.11 9.09
CA HIS A 33 -9.15 6.14 9.43
C HIS A 33 -9.31 6.30 10.93
N SER A 34 -10.36 7.01 11.36
CA SER A 34 -10.76 7.07 12.75
C SER A 34 -11.40 5.75 13.17
N ARG A 35 -11.58 5.56 14.49
CA ARG A 35 -12.28 4.38 15.01
C ARG A 35 -13.68 4.27 14.42
N GLU A 36 -14.43 5.38 14.39
CA GLU A 36 -15.77 5.40 13.81
C GLU A 36 -15.77 4.98 12.34
N GLU A 37 -14.81 5.48 11.57
CA GLU A 37 -14.68 5.10 10.18
C GLU A 37 -14.37 3.61 10.02
N TRP A 38 -13.48 3.05 10.83
CA TRP A 38 -13.18 1.62 10.81
C TRP A 38 -14.40 0.78 11.19
N GLU A 39 -15.16 1.21 12.21
CA GLU A 39 -16.39 0.52 12.60
C GLU A 39 -17.39 0.49 11.44
N ASP A 40 -17.56 1.61 10.75
CA ASP A 40 -18.43 1.68 9.56
C ASP A 40 -17.97 0.74 8.45
N ARG A 41 -16.67 0.65 8.19
CA ARG A 41 -16.11 -0.25 7.19
C ARG A 41 -16.36 -1.71 7.54
N ILE A 42 -16.17 -2.07 8.81
CA ILE A 42 -16.43 -3.42 9.28
C ILE A 42 -17.90 -3.77 9.14
N GLN A 43 -18.80 -2.88 9.57
CA GLN A 43 -20.24 -3.10 9.50
C GLN A 43 -20.76 -3.19 8.08
N SER A 44 -20.12 -2.51 7.14
CA SER A 44 -20.51 -2.56 5.72
C SER A 44 -20.01 -3.80 4.99
N GLY A 45 -19.25 -4.67 5.66
CA GLY A 45 -18.70 -5.88 5.05
C GLY A 45 -17.42 -5.68 4.26
N ALA A 46 -16.78 -4.52 4.41
CA ALA A 46 -15.57 -4.19 3.65
C ALA A 46 -14.30 -4.84 4.20
N VAL A 47 -14.34 -5.40 5.41
CA VAL A 47 -13.17 -6.00 6.06
C VAL A 47 -13.42 -7.48 6.29
N LEU A 48 -12.47 -8.31 5.85
CA LEU A 48 -12.51 -9.77 6.02
C LEU A 48 -11.30 -10.24 6.82
N VAL A 49 -11.51 -11.25 7.65
CA VAL A 49 -10.41 -11.93 8.37
C VAL A 49 -10.40 -13.39 7.92
N ASN A 50 -9.29 -13.82 7.36
CA ASN A 50 -9.12 -15.17 6.78
C ASN A 50 -10.26 -15.53 5.81
N GLY A 51 -10.68 -14.55 4.99
CA GLY A 51 -11.72 -14.75 3.97
C GLY A 51 -13.16 -14.68 4.48
N VAL A 52 -13.37 -14.41 5.77
CA VAL A 52 -14.70 -14.32 6.36
C VAL A 52 -15.01 -12.86 6.69
N ILE A 53 -16.19 -12.39 6.32
CA ILE A 53 -16.64 -11.03 6.63
C ILE A 53 -16.62 -10.82 8.14
N ALA A 54 -15.90 -9.78 8.58
CA ALA A 54 -15.73 -9.48 10.01
C ALA A 54 -16.92 -8.73 10.58
N THR A 55 -17.04 -8.79 11.91
CA THR A 55 -18.01 -8.02 12.69
C THR A 55 -17.27 -7.18 13.72
N LEU A 56 -17.99 -6.31 14.42
CA LEU A 56 -17.40 -5.51 15.51
C LEU A 56 -16.94 -6.38 16.70
N GLU A 57 -17.40 -7.62 16.77
CA GLU A 57 -17.02 -8.56 17.81
C GLU A 57 -15.85 -9.47 17.40
N THR A 58 -15.39 -9.38 16.15
CA THR A 58 -14.32 -10.21 15.65
C THR A 58 -13.01 -9.91 16.40
N ARG A 59 -12.37 -10.95 16.91
CA ARG A 59 -11.04 -10.88 17.51
C ARG A 59 -10.01 -11.46 16.56
N VAL A 60 -8.80 -10.93 16.62
CA VAL A 60 -7.72 -11.36 15.72
C VAL A 60 -6.64 -12.13 16.48
N GLU A 61 -5.99 -13.04 15.77
CA GLU A 61 -4.87 -13.83 16.27
C GLU A 61 -3.65 -13.59 15.38
N THR A 62 -2.48 -13.86 15.93
CA THR A 62 -1.22 -13.72 15.18
C THR A 62 -1.30 -14.49 13.86
N GLY A 63 -0.93 -13.82 12.77
CA GLY A 63 -0.89 -14.46 11.46
C GLY A 63 -2.21 -14.44 10.71
N ASN A 64 -3.30 -13.94 11.29
CA ASN A 64 -4.55 -13.79 10.55
C ASN A 64 -4.36 -12.85 9.36
N GLN A 65 -4.94 -13.21 8.22
CA GLN A 65 -4.96 -12.35 7.04
C GLN A 65 -6.15 -11.42 7.12
N VAL A 66 -5.88 -10.12 7.04
CA VAL A 66 -6.93 -9.09 7.04
C VAL A 66 -6.97 -8.46 5.66
N LEU A 67 -8.15 -8.47 5.03
CA LEU A 67 -8.40 -7.83 3.75
C LEU A 67 -9.34 -6.66 3.94
N TYR A 68 -8.97 -5.50 3.39
CA TYR A 68 -9.81 -4.31 3.37
C TYR A 68 -10.14 -3.98 1.91
N GLN A 69 -11.42 -4.04 1.55
CA GLN A 69 -11.90 -3.85 0.19
C GLN A 69 -12.53 -2.47 0.02
N ILE A 70 -12.13 -1.77 -1.04
CA ILE A 70 -12.69 -0.46 -1.38
C ILE A 70 -13.18 -0.53 -2.83
N ASP A 71 -14.47 -0.29 -3.06
CA ASP A 71 -15.06 -0.41 -4.39
C ASP A 71 -14.78 0.79 -5.29
N ASN A 72 -14.78 1.99 -4.73
CA ASN A 72 -14.59 3.23 -5.48
C ASN A 72 -13.31 3.92 -5.02
N TYR A 73 -12.20 3.18 -5.07
CA TYR A 73 -10.91 3.71 -4.64
C TYR A 73 -10.41 4.77 -5.62
N ALA A 74 -9.95 5.89 -5.08
CA ALA A 74 -9.39 6.98 -5.86
C ALA A 74 -8.22 7.60 -5.11
N GLU A 75 -7.23 8.06 -5.87
CA GLU A 75 -6.06 8.79 -5.35
C GLU A 75 -5.83 10.03 -6.19
N PRO A 76 -5.11 11.04 -5.66
CA PRO A 76 -4.69 12.16 -6.49
C PRO A 76 -3.88 11.67 -7.69
N ASP A 77 -4.04 12.35 -8.83
CA ASP A 77 -3.20 12.08 -9.99
C ASP A 77 -1.75 12.46 -9.69
N VAL A 78 -0.83 11.66 -10.22
CA VAL A 78 0.60 11.92 -10.10
C VAL A 78 1.27 11.78 -11.47
N PRO A 79 2.42 12.45 -11.69
CA PRO A 79 3.22 12.18 -12.89
C PRO A 79 3.66 10.72 -12.94
N THR A 80 3.49 10.07 -14.08
CA THR A 80 3.83 8.65 -14.25
C THR A 80 4.94 8.40 -15.24
N HIS A 81 5.36 9.44 -15.97
CA HIS A 81 6.46 9.32 -16.93
C HIS A 81 7.80 9.25 -16.20
N PHE A 82 8.64 8.32 -16.63
CA PHE A 82 10.01 8.19 -16.14
C PHE A 82 10.91 7.66 -17.27
N ASP A 83 12.20 7.98 -17.19
CA ASP A 83 13.18 7.47 -18.12
C ASP A 83 14.03 6.40 -17.45
N VAL A 84 14.30 5.31 -18.16
CA VAL A 84 15.20 4.26 -17.69
C VAL A 84 16.60 4.62 -18.15
N LEU A 85 17.50 4.84 -17.19
CA LEU A 85 18.89 5.22 -17.49
C LEU A 85 19.80 4.01 -17.61
N PHE A 86 19.49 2.95 -16.86
CA PHE A 86 20.24 1.70 -16.87
C PHE A 86 19.38 0.58 -16.32
N GLU A 87 19.52 -0.62 -16.87
CA GLU A 87 18.84 -1.80 -16.37
C GLU A 87 19.69 -3.04 -16.64
N ASP A 88 19.82 -3.90 -15.62
CA ASP A 88 20.35 -5.25 -15.76
C ASP A 88 19.47 -6.24 -15.00
N ASP A 89 19.94 -7.45 -14.73
CA ASP A 89 19.15 -8.47 -14.04
C ASP A 89 18.91 -8.16 -12.57
N GLU A 90 19.73 -7.30 -11.96
CA GLU A 90 19.70 -7.02 -10.54
C GLU A 90 19.24 -5.60 -10.19
N PHE A 91 19.53 -4.63 -11.05
CA PHE A 91 19.32 -3.22 -10.75
C PHE A 91 18.58 -2.48 -11.86
N LEU A 92 17.91 -1.42 -11.43
CA LEU A 92 17.18 -0.51 -12.31
C LEU A 92 17.50 0.93 -11.88
N LEU A 93 18.06 1.70 -12.80
CA LEU A 93 18.37 3.12 -12.57
C LEU A 93 17.41 3.96 -13.40
N VAL A 94 16.64 4.82 -12.74
CA VAL A 94 15.57 5.59 -13.38
C VAL A 94 15.63 7.05 -12.96
N ASP A 95 15.05 7.91 -13.80
CA ASP A 95 14.87 9.32 -13.49
C ASP A 95 13.45 9.52 -12.99
N LYS A 96 13.32 9.78 -11.68
CA LYS A 96 12.03 9.98 -11.04
C LYS A 96 11.49 11.37 -11.35
N PRO A 97 10.21 11.49 -11.80
CA PRO A 97 9.60 12.82 -11.93
C PRO A 97 9.32 13.44 -10.55
N ALA A 98 9.33 14.77 -10.50
CA ALA A 98 8.87 15.49 -9.31
C ALA A 98 7.34 15.32 -9.17
N GLY A 99 6.84 15.29 -7.94
CA GLY A 99 5.41 15.26 -7.67
C GLY A 99 4.83 13.87 -7.41
N VAL A 100 5.65 12.83 -7.36
CA VAL A 100 5.20 11.48 -7.02
C VAL A 100 5.98 10.97 -5.81
N PRO A 101 5.31 10.48 -4.74
CA PRO A 101 6.00 9.92 -3.58
C PRO A 101 6.63 8.56 -3.93
N VAL A 102 7.77 8.25 -3.32
CA VAL A 102 8.46 6.96 -3.55
C VAL A 102 7.71 5.82 -2.90
N HIS A 103 7.30 5.99 -1.64
CA HIS A 103 6.57 4.99 -0.85
C HIS A 103 5.15 5.47 -0.55
N HIS A 104 4.29 4.55 -0.11
CA HIS A 104 2.96 4.92 0.34
C HIS A 104 3.04 5.99 1.43
N THR A 105 2.15 6.96 1.36
CA THR A 105 2.06 8.05 2.32
C THR A 105 0.61 8.51 2.42
N GLY A 106 0.10 8.69 3.65
CA GLY A 106 -1.30 9.05 3.86
C GLY A 106 -2.22 8.08 3.13
N HIS A 107 -2.93 8.59 2.13
CA HIS A 107 -3.89 7.81 1.34
C HIS A 107 -3.35 7.40 -0.03
N ILE A 108 -2.06 7.59 -0.29
CA ILE A 108 -1.46 7.26 -1.59
C ILE A 108 -0.72 5.92 -1.48
N PHE A 109 -1.24 4.90 -2.15
CA PHE A 109 -0.67 3.55 -2.18
C PHE A 109 -0.39 3.09 -3.61
N TYR A 110 -1.34 3.31 -4.50
CA TYR A 110 -1.27 2.88 -5.90
C TYR A 110 -0.36 3.79 -6.72
N ASN A 111 -0.44 5.09 -6.49
CA ASN A 111 0.31 6.11 -7.22
C ASN A 111 1.62 6.49 -6.53
N THR A 112 2.32 5.51 -5.95
CA THR A 112 3.71 5.70 -5.52
C THR A 112 4.64 5.32 -6.66
N PHE A 113 5.83 5.90 -6.69
CA PHE A 113 6.79 5.62 -7.75
C PHE A 113 7.20 4.14 -7.76
N THR A 114 7.40 3.55 -6.58
CA THR A 114 7.70 2.12 -6.46
C THR A 114 6.57 1.27 -7.06
N SER A 115 5.32 1.58 -6.76
CA SER A 115 4.17 0.83 -7.31
C SER A 115 4.06 1.01 -8.82
N ILE A 116 4.32 2.22 -9.33
CA ILE A 116 4.32 2.49 -10.77
C ILE A 116 5.38 1.63 -11.46
N LEU A 117 6.59 1.55 -10.91
CA LEU A 117 7.65 0.72 -11.48
C LEU A 117 7.31 -0.77 -11.43
N ARG A 118 6.76 -1.24 -10.31
CA ARG A 118 6.36 -2.65 -10.19
C ARG A 118 5.34 -3.04 -11.24
N ARG A 119 4.38 -2.18 -11.52
CA ARG A 119 3.41 -2.44 -12.59
C ARG A 119 4.03 -2.36 -13.98
N ALA A 120 4.86 -1.36 -14.22
CA ALA A 120 5.48 -1.15 -15.54
C ALA A 120 6.40 -2.32 -15.93
N PHE A 121 7.09 -2.91 -14.97
CA PHE A 121 8.02 -4.02 -15.19
C PHE A 121 7.44 -5.38 -14.82
N ASP A 122 6.19 -5.42 -14.38
CA ASP A 122 5.53 -6.65 -13.91
C ASP A 122 6.41 -7.42 -12.91
N ASN A 123 6.93 -6.69 -11.92
CA ASN A 123 7.87 -7.24 -10.94
C ASN A 123 7.61 -6.64 -9.56
N GLU A 124 6.99 -7.42 -8.67
CA GLU A 124 6.64 -7.01 -7.31
C GLU A 124 7.85 -6.95 -6.37
N GLU A 125 9.02 -7.42 -6.80
CA GLU A 125 10.22 -7.41 -5.98
C GLU A 125 11.04 -6.12 -6.12
N ILE A 126 10.67 -5.23 -7.05
CA ILE A 126 11.35 -3.95 -7.22
C ILE A 126 11.28 -3.17 -5.91
N THR A 127 12.44 -2.78 -5.40
CA THR A 127 12.58 -2.12 -4.11
C THR A 127 13.58 -0.98 -4.21
N PRO A 128 13.24 0.23 -3.72
CA PRO A 128 14.18 1.34 -3.78
C PRO A 128 15.37 1.12 -2.84
N MET A 129 16.55 1.47 -3.33
CA MET A 129 17.80 1.40 -2.55
C MET A 129 18.01 2.66 -1.71
N HIS A 130 17.33 3.74 -2.04
CA HIS A 130 17.30 5.01 -1.34
C HIS A 130 16.01 5.72 -1.71
N ARG A 131 15.79 6.93 -1.21
CA ARG A 131 14.55 7.65 -1.49
C ARG A 131 14.81 9.11 -1.80
N LEU A 132 13.92 9.70 -2.59
CA LEU A 132 13.81 11.12 -2.83
C LEU A 132 12.46 11.59 -2.30
N ASP A 133 12.38 12.87 -1.92
CA ASP A 133 11.12 13.46 -1.49
C ASP A 133 10.13 13.49 -2.65
N ARG A 134 8.84 13.55 -2.32
CA ARG A 134 7.75 13.60 -3.30
C ARG A 134 7.98 14.64 -4.40
N ASP A 135 8.36 15.86 -4.00
CA ASP A 135 8.50 16.97 -4.93
C ASP A 135 9.89 17.07 -5.56
N THR A 136 10.77 16.13 -5.25
CA THR A 136 12.11 16.06 -5.80
C THR A 136 12.16 15.08 -6.97
N GLY A 137 12.54 15.55 -8.14
CA GLY A 137 12.89 14.70 -9.28
C GLY A 137 14.36 14.36 -9.25
N GLY A 138 14.75 13.28 -9.89
CA GLY A 138 16.14 12.90 -10.00
C GLY A 138 16.37 11.41 -10.10
N ILE A 139 17.63 11.04 -10.11
CA ILE A 139 18.07 9.66 -10.36
C ILE A 139 17.85 8.81 -9.11
N MET A 140 17.22 7.66 -9.28
CA MET A 140 17.02 6.67 -8.22
C MET A 140 17.48 5.29 -8.69
N LEU A 141 18.07 4.55 -7.75
CA LEU A 141 18.47 3.16 -7.95
C LEU A 141 17.49 2.23 -7.22
N PHE A 142 17.00 1.24 -7.95
CA PHE A 142 16.13 0.20 -7.41
C PHE A 142 16.80 -1.17 -7.58
N SER A 143 16.56 -2.06 -6.63
CA SER A 143 16.87 -3.47 -6.77
C SER A 143 15.70 -4.16 -7.44
N LYS A 144 15.98 -5.09 -8.37
CA LYS A 144 14.93 -5.89 -9.02
C LYS A 144 14.64 -7.18 -8.27
N ASN A 145 15.44 -7.51 -7.25
CA ASN A 145 15.30 -8.68 -6.40
C ASN A 145 15.39 -8.26 -4.95
N ARG A 146 14.68 -8.97 -4.08
CA ARG A 146 14.69 -8.69 -2.64
C ARG A 146 15.88 -9.31 -1.89
N ASP A 147 16.69 -10.07 -2.58
CA ASP A 147 17.87 -10.74 -2.01
C ASP A 147 19.10 -9.85 -2.00
#